data_93d38b928c3dd093e7eac502a9383bd0
#
_entry.id   93d38b928c3dd093e7eac502a9383bd0
#
_cell.length_a   1.000
_cell.length_b   1.000
_cell.length_c   1.000
_cell.angle_alpha   90.00
_cell.angle_beta   90.00
_cell.angle_gamma   90.00
#
_symmetry.space_group_name_H-M   'P 1'
#
loop_
_entity.id
_entity.type
_entity.pdbx_description
1 polymer ?
#
loop_
_entity_poly.entity_id
_entity_poly.type
_entity_poly.pdbx_seq_one_letter_code
_entity_poly.pdbx_strand_id
1 'polypeptide(L)'
;MIAAISIPLVIIIVGGILNPSKKEFAWFMNLKRPAWLNFERFIPLIWIFIYGCFYFSALTAWYKSWNLFIMLLYLILLLLVQSYTLVMCKQRKIKTGTKIAFAGWLWGGVLLTQVVEISIISAVLLIPFLLWSPIGTFVTWQMQKIN
;
A
#
# COMPACT_ATOMS: atom_id res chain seq x y z
N MET A 1 -1.46 -24.88 -2.14
CA MET A 1 -0.36 -24.67 -3.11
C MET A 1 -0.67 -23.54 -4.09
N ILE A 2 -1.80 -23.55 -4.79
CA ILE A 2 -2.15 -22.51 -5.80
C ILE A 2 -2.13 -21.09 -5.20
N ALA A 3 -2.78 -20.84 -4.06
CA ALA A 3 -2.83 -19.52 -3.43
C ALA A 3 -1.43 -18.95 -3.06
N ALA A 4 -0.50 -19.82 -2.66
CA ALA A 4 0.86 -19.40 -2.32
C ALA A 4 1.63 -18.84 -3.53
N ILE A 5 1.23 -19.21 -4.75
CA ILE A 5 1.83 -18.71 -5.99
C ILE A 5 0.99 -17.57 -6.57
N SER A 6 -0.34 -17.68 -6.54
CA SER A 6 -1.24 -16.70 -7.17
C SER A 6 -1.23 -15.34 -6.45
N ILE A 7 -1.18 -15.31 -5.12
CA ILE A 7 -1.18 -14.05 -4.37
C ILE A 7 0.05 -13.20 -4.69
N PRO A 8 1.31 -13.68 -4.59
CA PRO A 8 2.47 -12.87 -4.94
C PRO A 8 2.51 -12.52 -6.44
N LEU A 9 2.01 -13.39 -7.31
CA LEU A 9 1.90 -13.11 -8.73
C LEU A 9 0.97 -11.92 -8.99
N VAL A 10 -0.19 -11.87 -8.34
CA VAL A 10 -1.11 -10.72 -8.41
C VAL A 10 -0.45 -9.45 -7.89
N ILE A 11 0.27 -9.50 -6.77
CA ILE A 11 0.98 -8.34 -6.21
C ILE A 11 1.99 -7.80 -7.23
N ILE A 12 2.78 -8.67 -7.86
CA ILE A 12 3.81 -8.29 -8.85
C ILE A 12 3.16 -7.72 -10.12
N ILE A 13 2.12 -8.37 -10.64
CA ILE A 13 1.42 -7.92 -11.85
C ILE A 13 0.78 -6.57 -11.63
N VAL A 14 0.03 -6.40 -10.54
CA VAL A 14 -0.62 -5.12 -10.20
C VAL A 14 0.43 -4.02 -10.00
N GLY A 15 1.53 -4.33 -9.30
CA GLY A 15 2.65 -3.40 -9.13
C GLY A 15 3.32 -3.00 -10.45
N GLY A 16 3.48 -3.94 -11.37
CA GLY A 16 4.02 -3.65 -12.70
C GLY A 16 3.11 -2.76 -13.54
N ILE A 17 1.78 -3.03 -13.51
CA ILE A 17 0.78 -2.26 -14.27
C ILE A 17 0.61 -0.85 -13.67
N LEU A 18 0.59 -0.73 -12.35
CA LEU A 18 0.37 0.53 -11.62
C LEU A 18 1.65 1.30 -11.31
N ASN A 19 2.78 0.90 -11.89
CA ASN A 19 4.03 1.63 -11.73
C ASN A 19 4.07 2.84 -12.68
N PRO A 20 4.39 4.06 -12.20
CA PRO A 20 4.53 5.22 -13.07
C PRO A 20 5.71 5.07 -14.03
N SER A 21 5.60 5.67 -15.23
CA SER A 21 6.73 5.72 -16.16
C SER A 21 7.90 6.52 -15.57
N LYS A 22 9.11 6.31 -16.11
CA LYS A 22 10.31 7.06 -15.68
C LYS A 22 10.12 8.58 -15.75
N LYS A 23 9.41 9.08 -16.78
CA LYS A 23 9.12 10.51 -16.95
C LYS A 23 8.15 11.04 -15.89
N GLU A 24 7.11 10.28 -15.59
CA GLU A 24 6.14 10.63 -14.55
C GLU A 24 6.78 10.62 -13.16
N PHE A 25 7.58 9.60 -12.87
CA PHE A 25 8.27 9.49 -11.60
C PHE A 25 9.36 10.56 -11.42
N ALA A 26 10.05 10.98 -12.49
CA ALA A 26 11.01 12.07 -12.45
C ALA A 26 10.41 13.38 -11.93
N TRP A 27 9.14 13.68 -12.27
CA TRP A 27 8.44 14.82 -11.69
C TRP A 27 8.37 14.72 -10.15
N PHE A 28 7.99 13.56 -9.63
CA PHE A 28 7.91 13.33 -8.19
C PHE A 28 9.27 13.47 -7.50
N MET A 29 10.34 12.99 -8.13
CA MET A 29 11.70 13.06 -7.57
C MET A 29 12.23 14.50 -7.48
N ASN A 30 11.76 15.42 -8.32
CA ASN A 30 12.15 16.82 -8.32
C ASN A 30 11.39 17.68 -7.30
N LEU A 31 10.39 17.12 -6.61
CA LEU A 31 9.66 17.84 -5.57
C LEU A 31 10.52 18.05 -4.32
N LYS A 32 10.29 19.18 -3.64
CA LYS A 32 10.92 19.44 -2.34
C LYS A 32 10.44 18.46 -1.29
N ARG A 33 11.37 18.04 -0.42
CA ARG A 33 11.11 17.11 0.69
C ARG A 33 11.06 17.88 2.01
N PRO A 34 10.22 17.46 2.99
CA PRO A 34 10.30 17.99 4.34
C PRO A 34 11.69 17.77 4.94
N ALA A 35 12.22 18.74 5.66
CA ALA A 35 13.58 18.71 6.23
C ALA A 35 13.80 17.53 7.22
N TRP A 36 12.73 17.06 7.86
CA TRP A 36 12.78 15.94 8.81
C TRP A 36 12.80 14.54 8.12
N LEU A 37 12.57 14.46 6.79
CA LEU A 37 12.52 13.20 6.06
C LEU A 37 13.94 12.68 5.74
N ASN A 38 14.70 12.34 6.78
CA ASN A 38 16.09 11.87 6.64
C ASN A 38 16.18 10.38 6.28
N PHE A 39 15.08 9.64 6.36
CA PHE A 39 15.02 8.20 6.14
C PHE A 39 14.41 7.81 4.79
N GLU A 40 14.25 8.75 3.86
CA GLU A 40 13.64 8.50 2.53
C GLU A 40 14.26 7.29 1.81
N ARG A 41 15.58 7.11 1.94
CA ARG A 41 16.31 5.97 1.37
C ARG A 41 15.83 4.59 1.87
N PHE A 42 15.22 4.54 3.03
CA PHE A 42 14.73 3.29 3.62
C PHE A 42 13.28 2.98 3.24
N ILE A 43 12.55 3.93 2.65
CA ILE A 43 11.15 3.75 2.25
C ILE A 43 10.94 2.52 1.37
N PRO A 44 11.79 2.22 0.36
CA PRO A 44 11.63 1.00 -0.44
C PRO A 44 11.74 -0.28 0.40
N LEU A 45 12.65 -0.34 1.37
CA LEU A 45 12.80 -1.50 2.27
C LEU A 45 11.58 -1.68 3.17
N ILE A 46 11.03 -0.58 3.68
CA ILE A 46 9.81 -0.60 4.49
C ILE A 46 8.64 -1.18 3.67
N TRP A 47 8.51 -0.77 2.40
CA TRP A 47 7.47 -1.31 1.52
C TRP A 47 7.67 -2.78 1.17
N ILE A 48 8.91 -3.25 0.96
CA ILE A 48 9.20 -4.67 0.76
C ILE A 48 8.73 -5.48 1.98
N PHE A 49 9.05 -5.00 3.19
CA PHE A 49 8.59 -5.63 4.43
C PHE A 49 7.07 -5.64 4.55
N ILE A 50 6.40 -4.52 4.27
CA ILE A 50 4.93 -4.39 4.29
C ILE A 50 4.29 -5.36 3.28
N TYR A 51 4.80 -5.45 2.05
CA TYR A 51 4.27 -6.39 1.05
C TYR A 51 4.50 -7.85 1.45
N GLY A 52 5.61 -8.16 2.11
CA GLY A 52 5.84 -9.49 2.69
C GLY A 52 4.78 -9.82 3.76
N CYS A 53 4.56 -8.90 4.70
CA CYS A 53 3.51 -9.06 5.73
C CYS A 53 2.11 -9.18 5.10
N PHE A 54 1.80 -8.36 4.11
CA PHE A 54 0.54 -8.39 3.38
C PHE A 54 0.32 -9.74 2.68
N TYR A 55 1.35 -10.27 2.02
CA TYR A 55 1.30 -11.60 1.41
C TYR A 55 0.97 -12.69 2.42
N PHE A 56 1.72 -12.77 3.52
CA PHE A 56 1.48 -13.79 4.54
C PHE A 56 0.13 -13.60 5.24
N SER A 57 -0.33 -12.36 5.43
CA SER A 57 -1.66 -12.05 5.95
C SER A 57 -2.75 -12.62 5.03
N ALA A 58 -2.70 -12.30 3.74
CA ALA A 58 -3.67 -12.78 2.76
C ALA A 58 -3.64 -14.31 2.63
N LEU A 59 -2.45 -14.90 2.61
CA LEU A 59 -2.27 -16.35 2.52
C LEU A 59 -2.88 -17.08 3.73
N THR A 60 -2.61 -16.59 4.94
CA THR A 60 -3.15 -17.18 6.17
C THR A 60 -4.66 -17.00 6.26
N ALA A 61 -5.18 -15.83 5.89
CA ALA A 61 -6.63 -15.60 5.81
C ALA A 61 -7.30 -16.52 4.81
N TRP A 62 -6.70 -16.74 3.64
CA TRP A 62 -7.19 -17.67 2.64
C TRP A 62 -7.29 -19.09 3.18
N TYR A 63 -6.21 -19.63 3.73
CA TYR A 63 -6.21 -21.01 4.23
C TYR A 63 -7.15 -21.26 5.39
N LYS A 64 -7.51 -20.22 6.15
CA LYS A 64 -8.46 -20.34 7.27
C LYS A 64 -9.91 -20.17 6.86
N SER A 65 -10.21 -19.35 5.86
CA SER A 65 -11.61 -19.01 5.52
C SER A 65 -12.07 -19.53 4.17
N TRP A 66 -11.17 -19.74 3.21
CA TRP A 66 -11.49 -20.04 1.79
C TRP A 66 -12.51 -19.06 1.19
N ASN A 67 -12.51 -17.82 1.67
CA ASN A 67 -13.51 -16.82 1.37
C ASN A 67 -13.01 -15.84 0.30
N LEU A 68 -13.62 -15.88 -0.89
CA LEU A 68 -13.31 -14.99 -2.00
C LEU A 68 -13.62 -13.52 -1.68
N PHE A 69 -14.63 -13.24 -0.86
CA PHE A 69 -14.95 -11.87 -0.46
C PHE A 69 -13.80 -11.23 0.32
N ILE A 70 -13.18 -11.97 1.23
CA ILE A 70 -11.99 -11.50 1.96
C ILE A 70 -10.83 -11.24 0.98
N MET A 71 -10.61 -12.11 0.01
CA MET A 71 -9.58 -11.88 -1.01
C MET A 71 -9.86 -10.65 -1.88
N LEU A 72 -11.13 -10.36 -2.17
CA LEU A 72 -11.53 -9.14 -2.86
C LEU A 72 -11.19 -7.89 -2.03
N LEU A 73 -11.39 -7.91 -0.71
CA LEU A 73 -11.00 -6.80 0.17
C LEU A 73 -9.48 -6.57 0.15
N TYR A 74 -8.67 -7.64 0.16
CA TYR A 74 -7.22 -7.56 -0.03
C TYR A 74 -6.84 -6.97 -1.39
N LEU A 75 -7.51 -7.39 -2.45
CA LEU A 75 -7.25 -6.89 -3.80
C LEU A 75 -7.56 -5.39 -3.90
N ILE A 76 -8.67 -4.92 -3.33
CA ILE A 76 -9.03 -3.50 -3.31
C ILE A 76 -7.96 -2.70 -2.54
N LEU A 77 -7.50 -3.19 -1.38
CA LEU A 77 -6.42 -2.55 -0.64
C LEU A 77 -5.14 -2.46 -1.48
N LEU A 78 -4.77 -3.55 -2.14
CA LEU A 78 -3.59 -3.61 -3.01
C LEU A 78 -3.68 -2.58 -4.15
N LEU A 79 -4.84 -2.48 -4.81
CA LEU A 79 -5.09 -1.50 -5.88
C LEU A 79 -4.98 -0.07 -5.38
N LEU A 80 -5.56 0.25 -4.21
CA LEU A 80 -5.46 1.59 -3.60
C LEU A 80 -4.01 1.94 -3.29
N VAL A 81 -3.27 1.03 -2.66
CA VAL A 81 -1.89 1.26 -2.25
C VAL A 81 -0.96 1.42 -3.45
N GLN A 82 -1.10 0.60 -4.48
CA GLN A 82 -0.21 0.64 -5.63
C GLN A 82 -0.57 1.74 -6.64
N SER A 83 -1.87 2.08 -6.78
CA SER A 83 -2.31 3.16 -7.68
C SER A 83 -1.94 4.56 -7.20
N TYR A 84 -1.70 4.74 -5.91
CA TYR A 84 -1.47 6.05 -5.31
C TYR A 84 -0.32 6.81 -5.98
N THR A 85 0.84 6.16 -6.19
CA THR A 85 2.00 6.78 -6.83
C THR A 85 1.76 7.05 -8.30
N LEU A 86 1.16 6.10 -9.03
CA LEU A 86 0.84 6.27 -10.45
C LEU A 86 -0.09 7.47 -10.67
N VAL A 87 -1.21 7.51 -9.94
CA VAL A 87 -2.21 8.57 -10.12
C VAL A 87 -1.64 9.94 -9.74
N MET A 88 -0.88 10.01 -8.65
CA MET A 88 -0.22 11.23 -8.22
C MET A 88 0.77 11.75 -9.26
N CYS A 89 1.62 10.87 -9.79
CA CYS A 89 2.65 11.21 -10.78
C CYS A 89 2.02 11.57 -12.14
N LYS A 90 1.03 10.80 -12.58
CA LYS A 90 0.34 11.02 -13.86
C LYS A 90 -0.44 12.34 -13.88
N GLN A 91 -1.12 12.66 -12.79
CA GLN A 91 -1.86 13.92 -12.66
C GLN A 91 -0.98 15.10 -12.24
N ARG A 92 0.26 14.85 -11.81
CA ARG A 92 1.17 15.85 -11.21
C ARG A 92 0.51 16.61 -10.06
N LYS A 93 -0.28 15.90 -9.24
CA LYS A 93 -1.03 16.46 -8.11
C LYS A 93 -0.80 15.64 -6.85
N ILE A 94 0.02 16.17 -5.93
CA ILE A 94 0.31 15.53 -4.64
C ILE A 94 -0.99 15.32 -3.84
N LYS A 95 -1.92 16.28 -3.87
CA LYS A 95 -3.22 16.22 -3.17
C LYS A 95 -4.02 14.97 -3.52
N THR A 96 -3.99 14.54 -4.78
CA THR A 96 -4.70 13.32 -5.21
C THR A 96 -4.06 12.07 -4.58
N GLY A 97 -2.73 12.01 -4.58
CA GLY A 97 -2.00 10.93 -3.90
C GLY A 97 -2.32 10.86 -2.41
N THR A 98 -2.28 12.00 -1.71
CA THR A 98 -2.63 12.06 -0.28
C THR A 98 -4.04 11.52 0.00
N LYS A 99 -5.03 11.86 -0.85
CA LYS A 99 -6.40 11.35 -0.70
C LYS A 99 -6.49 9.83 -0.89
N ILE A 100 -5.80 9.29 -1.90
CA ILE A 100 -5.78 7.85 -2.18
C ILE A 100 -5.07 7.11 -1.04
N ALA A 101 -3.95 7.63 -0.53
CA ALA A 101 -3.25 7.05 0.60
C ALA A 101 -4.13 7.00 1.85
N PHE A 102 -4.86 8.09 2.14
CA PHE A 102 -5.81 8.12 3.25
C PHE A 102 -6.97 7.13 3.06
N ALA A 103 -7.54 7.04 1.86
CA ALA A 103 -8.56 6.04 1.54
C ALA A 103 -8.04 4.61 1.70
N GLY A 104 -6.81 4.33 1.29
CA GLY A 104 -6.14 3.05 1.50
C GLY A 104 -5.96 2.72 2.98
N TRP A 105 -5.61 3.70 3.80
CA TRP A 105 -5.52 3.51 5.26
C TRP A 105 -6.86 3.16 5.90
N LEU A 106 -7.92 3.89 5.57
CA LEU A 106 -9.29 3.59 6.05
C LEU A 106 -9.73 2.19 5.61
N TRP A 107 -9.48 1.84 4.34
CA TRP A 107 -9.81 0.51 3.81
C TRP A 107 -9.03 -0.60 4.52
N GLY A 108 -7.75 -0.36 4.82
CA GLY A 108 -6.93 -1.26 5.62
C GLY A 108 -7.51 -1.50 7.02
N GLY A 109 -8.08 -0.46 7.65
CA GLY A 109 -8.81 -0.58 8.91
C GLY A 109 -10.07 -1.46 8.77
N VAL A 110 -10.86 -1.27 7.71
CA VAL A 110 -12.02 -2.13 7.42
C VAL A 110 -11.58 -3.58 7.18
N LEU A 111 -10.53 -3.80 6.40
CA LEU A 111 -10.00 -5.15 6.19
C LEU A 111 -9.54 -5.79 7.51
N LEU A 112 -8.88 -5.03 8.38
CA LEU A 112 -8.43 -5.52 9.69
C LEU A 112 -9.59 -6.05 10.52
N THR A 113 -10.73 -5.32 10.59
CA THR A 113 -11.91 -5.76 11.36
C THR A 113 -12.50 -7.06 10.84
N GLN A 114 -12.45 -7.29 9.52
CA GLN A 114 -12.94 -8.54 8.93
C GLN A 114 -11.97 -9.70 9.16
N VAL A 115 -10.67 -9.43 9.10
CA VAL A 115 -9.64 -10.47 9.16
C VAL A 115 -9.35 -10.92 10.59
N VAL A 116 -9.53 -10.06 11.60
CA VAL A 116 -9.30 -10.42 13.02
C VAL A 116 -10.22 -11.55 13.47
N GLU A 117 -11.45 -11.60 12.97
CA GLU A 117 -12.41 -12.66 13.26
C GLU A 117 -12.01 -14.02 12.64
N ILE A 118 -11.23 -13.99 11.56
CA ILE A 118 -10.78 -15.19 10.84
C ILE A 118 -9.44 -15.68 11.41
N SER A 119 -8.51 -14.75 11.62
CA SER A 119 -7.13 -15.07 12.01
C SER A 119 -6.44 -13.87 12.65
N ILE A 120 -6.14 -13.97 13.94
CA ILE A 120 -5.34 -12.98 14.67
C ILE A 120 -3.96 -12.79 14.00
N ILE A 121 -3.34 -13.88 13.50
CA ILE A 121 -2.05 -13.81 12.81
C ILE A 121 -2.17 -12.93 11.57
N SER A 122 -3.21 -13.13 10.75
CA SER A 122 -3.44 -12.29 9.56
C SER A 122 -3.68 -10.83 9.93
N ALA A 123 -4.42 -10.57 11.01
CA ALA A 123 -4.65 -9.22 11.52
C ALA A 123 -3.35 -8.54 11.97
N VAL A 124 -2.52 -9.24 12.75
CA VAL A 124 -1.22 -8.72 13.21
C VAL A 124 -0.30 -8.40 12.03
N LEU A 125 -0.30 -9.21 10.99
CA LEU A 125 0.48 -8.97 9.77
C LEU A 125 0.01 -7.76 8.95
N LEU A 126 -1.20 -7.23 9.17
CA LEU A 126 -1.65 -5.95 8.57
C LEU A 126 -1.22 -4.71 9.36
N ILE A 127 -0.82 -4.87 10.62
CA ILE A 127 -0.42 -3.74 11.47
C ILE A 127 0.72 -2.91 10.88
N PRO A 128 1.81 -3.48 10.31
CA PRO A 128 2.88 -2.68 9.70
C PRO A 128 2.38 -1.71 8.63
N PHE A 129 1.43 -2.12 7.79
CA PHE A 129 0.78 -1.24 6.82
C PHE A 129 -0.01 -0.13 7.50
N LEU A 130 -0.83 -0.47 8.50
CA LEU A 130 -1.68 0.50 9.20
C LEU A 130 -0.88 1.55 9.99
N LEU A 131 0.29 1.20 10.48
CA LEU A 131 1.20 2.12 11.15
C LEU A 131 1.98 2.99 10.16
N TRP A 132 2.40 2.41 9.02
CA TRP A 132 3.18 3.12 8.02
C TRP A 132 2.34 4.07 7.17
N SER A 133 1.12 3.67 6.80
CA SER A 133 0.26 4.43 5.89
C SER A 133 -0.04 5.87 6.35
N PRO A 134 -0.34 6.15 7.64
CA PRO A 134 -0.47 7.51 8.14
C PRO A 134 0.82 8.34 7.99
N ILE A 135 1.99 7.72 8.20
CA ILE A 135 3.29 8.40 8.04
C ILE A 135 3.48 8.81 6.59
N GLY A 136 3.26 7.89 5.64
CA GLY A 136 3.34 8.18 4.21
C GLY A 136 2.34 9.25 3.75
N THR A 137 1.12 9.21 4.28
CA THR A 137 0.08 10.21 4.02
C THR A 137 0.49 11.58 4.58
N PHE A 138 1.07 11.64 5.76
CA PHE A 138 1.57 12.86 6.37
C PHE A 138 2.75 13.46 5.59
N VAL A 139 3.67 12.63 5.10
CA VAL A 139 4.77 13.07 4.22
C VAL A 139 4.22 13.76 2.97
N THR A 140 3.30 13.11 2.26
CA THR A 140 2.72 13.70 1.03
C THR A 140 1.87 14.95 1.32
N TRP A 141 1.18 14.98 2.45
CA TRP A 141 0.46 16.18 2.88
C TRP A 141 1.40 17.36 3.17
N GLN A 142 2.54 17.13 3.83
CA GLN A 142 3.55 18.16 4.03
C GLN A 142 4.21 18.57 2.70
N MET A 143 4.54 17.60 1.84
CA MET A 143 5.07 17.93 0.51
C MET A 143 4.12 18.82 -0.29
N GLN A 144 2.80 18.62 -0.16
CA GLN A 144 1.80 19.49 -0.81
C GLN A 144 1.88 20.93 -0.35
N LYS A 145 2.29 21.19 0.91
CA LYS A 145 2.38 22.56 1.45
C LYS A 145 3.63 23.31 1.01
N ILE A 146 4.69 22.58 0.67
CA ILE A 146 6.00 23.18 0.33
C ILE A 146 6.32 23.18 -1.16
N ASN A 147 5.44 22.60 -2.00
CA ASN A 147 5.52 22.58 -3.45
C ASN A 147 4.30 23.23 -4.09
#